data_d6ba5b0024f4f1bce9eba51b59d13303
#
_entry.id   d6ba5b0024f4f1bce9eba51b59d13303
#
_cell.length_a   1.000
_cell.length_b   1.000
_cell.length_c   1.000
_cell.angle_alpha   90.00
_cell.angle_beta   90.00
_cell.angle_gamma   90.00
#
_symmetry.space_group_name_H-M   'P 1'
#
loop_
_entity.id
_entity.type
_entity.pdbx_description
1 polymer ?
#
loop_
_entity_poly.entity_id
_entity_poly.type
_entity_poly.pdbx_seq_one_letter_code
_entity_poly.pdbx_strand_id
1 'polypeptide(L)'
;MQYVLGRENFAGRTFHVESGVLIPRPETEMLVQWIEEDYNTPICGLLPPAPLQILDIGTGSGCIAITLALDILNSSVAAWDISGDALLIARDNALRLGAKVNFQLQDALSIEATDRCWDIIVSNPPYICEKECEAMAENVLQHEPHTALFVPNDDPLRFYTAIAKLGKKTLTKGGTLYFETNPLYIKEVKTMLKDLGYTMIQLRKDQYDKQRFVKATLL
;
A
#
# COMPACT_ATOMS: atom_id res chain seq x y z
N MET A 1 -6.01 20.58 -8.19
CA MET A 1 -7.12 21.14 -7.38
C MET A 1 -7.04 20.68 -5.92
N GLN A 2 -6.79 19.42 -5.63
CA GLN A 2 -6.76 18.85 -4.25
C GLN A 2 -5.68 19.48 -3.35
N TYR A 3 -4.48 19.75 -3.86
CA TYR A 3 -3.44 20.47 -3.09
C TYR A 3 -3.84 21.91 -2.76
N VAL A 4 -4.65 22.58 -3.62
CA VAL A 4 -5.18 23.91 -3.33
C VAL A 4 -6.24 23.85 -2.22
N LEU A 5 -7.04 22.77 -2.19
CA LEU A 5 -8.04 22.54 -1.15
C LEU A 5 -7.43 21.95 0.13
N GLY A 6 -6.20 21.44 0.06
CA GLY A 6 -5.50 20.79 1.17
C GLY A 6 -6.15 19.48 1.64
N ARG A 7 -7.02 18.87 0.84
CA ARG A 7 -7.77 17.69 1.25
C ARG A 7 -8.24 16.81 0.09
N GLU A 8 -8.39 15.51 0.37
CA GLU A 8 -8.99 14.51 -0.50
C GLU A 8 -9.85 13.54 0.32
N ASN A 9 -10.90 13.01 -0.31
CA ASN A 9 -11.74 11.99 0.31
C ASN A 9 -11.19 10.59 -0.05
N PHE A 10 -11.18 9.68 0.92
CA PHE A 10 -10.78 8.29 0.75
C PHE A 10 -11.52 7.41 1.75
N ALA A 11 -12.19 6.36 1.25
CA ALA A 11 -12.97 5.42 2.07
C ALA A 11 -13.92 6.13 3.05
N GLY A 12 -14.65 7.15 2.56
CA GLY A 12 -15.61 7.92 3.36
C GLY A 12 -15.00 8.88 4.39
N ARG A 13 -13.68 9.10 4.37
CA ARG A 13 -12.94 9.98 5.28
C ARG A 13 -12.24 11.09 4.52
N THR A 14 -12.02 12.24 5.18
CA THR A 14 -11.30 13.37 4.59
C THR A 14 -9.85 13.36 5.09
N PHE A 15 -8.91 13.17 4.19
CA PHE A 15 -7.48 13.22 4.45
C PHE A 15 -6.91 14.59 4.09
N HIS A 16 -6.02 15.10 4.92
CA HIS A 16 -5.17 16.23 4.58
C HIS A 16 -4.12 15.79 3.56
N VAL A 17 -3.95 16.57 2.50
CA VAL A 17 -2.96 16.36 1.45
C VAL A 17 -2.31 17.68 1.08
N GLU A 18 -0.99 17.65 0.94
CA GLU A 18 -0.18 18.77 0.47
C GLU A 18 0.96 18.28 -0.41
N SER A 19 1.72 19.22 -0.97
CA SER A 19 2.92 18.86 -1.75
C SER A 19 3.83 17.96 -0.92
N GLY A 20 4.22 16.81 -1.48
CA GLY A 20 5.07 15.81 -0.79
C GLY A 20 4.40 14.46 -0.58
N VAL A 21 3.09 14.33 -0.79
CA VAL A 21 2.39 13.03 -0.78
C VAL A 21 1.59 12.84 -2.05
N LEU A 22 1.47 11.58 -2.48
CA LEU A 22 0.53 11.20 -3.54
C LEU A 22 -0.90 11.49 -3.05
N ILE A 23 -1.71 12.13 -3.90
CA ILE A 23 -3.14 12.30 -3.63
C ILE A 23 -3.80 10.91 -3.64
N PRO A 24 -4.53 10.53 -2.57
CA PRO A 24 -5.26 9.25 -2.53
C PRO A 24 -6.12 9.04 -3.78
N ARG A 25 -6.07 7.82 -4.34
CA ARG A 25 -6.78 7.48 -5.58
C ARG A 25 -7.99 6.59 -5.28
N PRO A 26 -9.09 6.74 -6.06
CA PRO A 26 -10.25 5.85 -5.92
C PRO A 26 -9.91 4.36 -6.14
N GLU A 27 -8.94 4.07 -7.01
CA GLU A 27 -8.47 2.70 -7.22
C GLU A 27 -7.87 2.11 -5.94
N THR A 28 -7.11 2.90 -5.18
CA THR A 28 -6.51 2.45 -3.92
C THR A 28 -7.57 2.12 -2.86
N GLU A 29 -8.76 2.75 -2.89
CA GLU A 29 -9.88 2.35 -2.03
C GLU A 29 -10.31 0.91 -2.29
N MET A 30 -10.30 0.46 -3.55
CA MET A 30 -10.66 -0.92 -3.90
C MET A 30 -9.66 -1.94 -3.36
N LEU A 31 -8.37 -1.58 -3.24
CA LEU A 31 -7.37 -2.41 -2.57
C LEU A 31 -7.69 -2.58 -1.09
N VAL A 32 -8.02 -1.48 -0.41
CA VAL A 32 -8.41 -1.49 1.01
C VAL A 32 -9.69 -2.32 1.20
N GLN A 33 -10.71 -2.11 0.38
CA GLN A 33 -11.95 -2.91 0.41
C GLN A 33 -11.68 -4.41 0.24
N TRP A 34 -10.74 -4.79 -0.64
CA TRP A 34 -10.37 -6.20 -0.78
C TRP A 34 -9.79 -6.79 0.51
N ILE A 35 -8.94 -6.05 1.19
CA ILE A 35 -8.38 -6.47 2.48
C ILE A 35 -9.50 -6.59 3.53
N GLU A 36 -10.41 -5.62 3.58
CA GLU A 36 -11.55 -5.65 4.50
C GLU A 36 -12.48 -6.84 4.24
N GLU A 37 -12.79 -7.16 2.99
CA GLU A 37 -13.57 -8.35 2.61
C GLU A 37 -12.92 -9.64 3.10
N ASP A 38 -11.59 -9.73 3.04
CA ASP A 38 -10.86 -10.94 3.44
C ASP A 38 -10.76 -11.09 4.96
N TYR A 39 -10.74 -9.98 5.73
CA TYR A 39 -10.42 -10.02 7.17
C TYR A 39 -11.54 -9.53 8.10
N ASN A 40 -12.53 -8.81 7.63
CA ASN A 40 -13.70 -8.41 8.42
C ASN A 40 -14.82 -9.45 8.44
N THR A 41 -14.66 -10.58 7.76
CA THR A 41 -15.66 -11.67 7.83
C THR A 41 -15.46 -12.42 9.15
N PRO A 42 -16.42 -12.32 10.12
CA PRO A 42 -16.27 -13.01 11.39
C PRO A 42 -16.30 -14.54 11.16
N ILE A 43 -15.20 -15.21 11.45
CA ILE A 43 -15.22 -16.67 11.54
C ILE A 43 -15.95 -17.02 12.84
N CYS A 44 -17.21 -17.43 12.72
CA CYS A 44 -18.07 -17.81 13.86
C CYS A 44 -18.31 -16.71 14.91
N GLY A 45 -18.23 -15.41 14.53
CA GLY A 45 -18.53 -14.29 15.44
C GLY A 45 -17.48 -14.03 16.52
N LEU A 46 -16.31 -14.67 16.45
CA LEU A 46 -15.21 -14.47 17.36
C LEU A 46 -14.10 -13.65 16.69
N LEU A 47 -13.58 -12.65 17.42
CA LEU A 47 -12.37 -11.95 17.00
C LEU A 47 -11.15 -12.88 17.19
N PRO A 48 -10.09 -12.72 16.37
CA PRO A 48 -8.83 -13.42 16.58
C PRO A 48 -8.32 -13.17 18.00
N PRO A 49 -7.68 -14.16 18.68
CA PRO A 49 -7.17 -14.01 20.04
C PRO A 49 -6.03 -12.99 20.17
N ALA A 50 -5.33 -12.70 19.08
CA ALA A 50 -4.29 -11.68 18.97
C ALA A 50 -4.64 -10.68 17.86
N PRO A 51 -4.21 -9.38 17.98
CA PRO A 51 -4.45 -8.42 16.94
C PRO A 51 -3.68 -8.77 15.65
N LEU A 52 -4.36 -8.63 14.50
CA LEU A 52 -3.75 -8.75 13.18
C LEU A 52 -2.64 -7.72 13.02
N GLN A 53 -1.44 -8.20 12.67
CA GLN A 53 -0.29 -7.35 12.43
C GLN A 53 -0.28 -6.90 10.96
N ILE A 54 -0.51 -5.62 10.71
CA ILE A 54 -0.62 -5.05 9.36
C ILE A 54 0.52 -4.06 9.13
N LEU A 55 1.17 -4.17 7.98
CA LEU A 55 2.21 -3.25 7.53
C LEU A 55 1.81 -2.61 6.20
N ASP A 56 1.76 -1.28 6.17
CA ASP A 56 1.62 -0.46 4.95
C ASP A 56 2.99 0.11 4.57
N ILE A 57 3.47 -0.18 3.36
CA ILE A 57 4.79 0.28 2.86
C ILE A 57 4.59 1.31 1.76
N GLY A 58 5.21 2.50 1.93
CA GLY A 58 4.98 3.66 1.08
C GLY A 58 3.65 4.33 1.42
N THR A 59 3.45 4.61 2.72
CA THR A 59 2.14 5.01 3.25
C THR A 59 1.66 6.38 2.75
N GLY A 60 2.57 7.27 2.32
CA GLY A 60 2.24 8.61 1.83
C GLY A 60 1.42 9.41 2.84
N SER A 61 0.20 9.78 2.48
CA SER A 61 -0.75 10.49 3.36
C SER A 61 -1.29 9.64 4.52
N GLY A 62 -0.96 8.35 4.58
CA GLY A 62 -1.48 7.41 5.55
C GLY A 62 -2.84 6.81 5.20
N CYS A 63 -3.38 7.06 4.01
CA CYS A 63 -4.76 6.70 3.67
C CYS A 63 -5.05 5.20 3.79
N ILE A 64 -4.15 4.32 3.36
CA ILE A 64 -4.29 2.86 3.51
C ILE A 64 -4.19 2.47 5.00
N ALA A 65 -3.07 2.81 5.65
CA ALA A 65 -2.80 2.41 7.02
C ALA A 65 -3.86 2.88 8.01
N ILE A 66 -4.29 4.14 7.89
CA ILE A 66 -5.29 4.75 8.77
C ILE A 66 -6.66 4.09 8.56
N THR A 67 -7.05 3.86 7.32
CA THR A 67 -8.33 3.21 7.01
C THR A 67 -8.35 1.79 7.57
N LEU A 68 -7.30 1.00 7.33
CA LEU A 68 -7.21 -0.36 7.88
C LEU A 68 -7.20 -0.38 9.43
N ALA A 69 -6.55 0.60 10.08
CA ALA A 69 -6.53 0.70 11.54
C ALA A 69 -7.90 1.04 12.13
N LEU A 70 -8.76 1.73 11.38
CA LEU A 70 -10.11 2.11 11.83
C LEU A 70 -11.15 1.03 11.51
N ASP A 71 -10.98 0.32 10.39
CA ASP A 71 -12.01 -0.56 9.85
C ASP A 71 -11.77 -2.05 10.14
N ILE A 72 -10.51 -2.48 10.34
CA ILE A 72 -10.21 -3.86 10.74
C ILE A 72 -10.19 -3.98 12.26
N LEU A 73 -11.20 -4.65 12.79
CA LEU A 73 -11.31 -4.90 14.22
C LEU A 73 -10.14 -5.73 14.74
N ASN A 74 -9.63 -5.36 15.92
CA ASN A 74 -8.50 -6.03 16.55
C ASN A 74 -7.26 -6.12 15.67
N SER A 75 -6.87 -4.98 15.07
CA SER A 75 -5.64 -4.84 14.28
C SER A 75 -4.58 -3.99 14.99
N SER A 76 -3.32 -4.22 14.65
CA SER A 76 -2.16 -3.40 15.02
C SER A 76 -1.45 -3.00 13.73
N VAL A 77 -1.53 -1.74 13.36
CA VAL A 77 -1.06 -1.23 12.08
C VAL A 77 0.25 -0.47 12.25
N ALA A 78 1.25 -0.83 11.45
CA ALA A 78 2.45 -0.04 11.23
C ALA A 78 2.46 0.49 9.79
N ALA A 79 3.10 1.63 9.59
CA ALA A 79 3.19 2.29 8.30
C ALA A 79 4.59 2.85 8.10
N TRP A 80 5.18 2.56 6.94
CA TRP A 80 6.53 2.96 6.58
C TRP A 80 6.53 3.87 5.37
N ASP A 81 7.41 4.87 5.40
CA ASP A 81 7.69 5.73 4.25
C ASP A 81 9.15 6.18 4.28
N ILE A 82 9.71 6.45 3.12
CA ILE A 82 11.06 7.02 2.97
C ILE A 82 11.07 8.53 3.24
N SER A 83 9.92 9.20 3.10
CA SER A 83 9.75 10.64 3.26
C SER A 83 9.33 10.98 4.69
N GLY A 84 10.17 11.74 5.40
CA GLY A 84 9.81 12.29 6.70
C GLY A 84 8.62 13.24 6.63
N ASP A 85 8.52 14.02 5.55
CA ASP A 85 7.41 14.96 5.33
C ASP A 85 6.08 14.21 5.11
N ALA A 86 6.10 13.12 4.32
CA ALA A 86 4.93 12.26 4.18
C ALA A 86 4.47 11.70 5.53
N LEU A 87 5.41 11.27 6.37
CA LEU A 87 5.08 10.75 7.70
C LEU A 87 4.52 11.84 8.64
N LEU A 88 4.88 13.10 8.48
CA LEU A 88 4.26 14.20 9.24
C LEU A 88 2.80 14.37 8.85
N ILE A 89 2.50 14.37 7.56
CA ILE A 89 1.13 14.44 7.03
C ILE A 89 0.31 13.21 7.50
N ALA A 90 0.87 12.01 7.39
CA ALA A 90 0.21 10.80 7.83
C ALA A 90 -0.12 10.79 9.34
N ARG A 91 0.80 11.28 10.18
CA ARG A 91 0.55 11.43 11.63
C ARG A 91 -0.54 12.45 11.95
N ASP A 92 -0.56 13.60 11.24
CA ASP A 92 -1.62 14.60 11.37
C ASP A 92 -2.98 14.01 10.97
N ASN A 93 -3.04 13.28 9.87
CA ASN A 93 -4.25 12.57 9.44
C ASN A 93 -4.71 11.52 10.46
N ALA A 94 -3.80 10.73 10.99
CA ALA A 94 -4.11 9.73 12.01
C ALA A 94 -4.67 10.36 13.29
N LEU A 95 -4.06 11.48 13.73
CA LEU A 95 -4.54 12.23 14.88
C LEU A 95 -5.95 12.79 14.66
N ARG A 96 -6.19 13.42 13.52
CA ARG A 96 -7.51 14.01 13.16
C ARG A 96 -8.61 12.96 13.05
N LEU A 97 -8.28 11.78 12.53
CA LEU A 97 -9.23 10.69 12.34
C LEU A 97 -9.35 9.75 13.53
N GLY A 98 -8.50 9.93 14.56
CA GLY A 98 -8.51 9.10 15.77
C GLY A 98 -7.92 7.70 15.57
N ALA A 99 -7.11 7.49 14.53
CA ALA A 99 -6.46 6.22 14.23
C ALA A 99 -5.17 6.02 15.03
N LYS A 100 -4.89 4.75 15.41
CA LYS A 100 -3.63 4.37 16.06
C LYS A 100 -2.77 3.62 15.06
N VAL A 101 -1.75 4.29 14.52
CA VAL A 101 -0.80 3.73 13.54
C VAL A 101 0.63 4.00 14.01
N ASN A 102 1.51 3.00 13.90
CA ASN A 102 2.94 3.14 14.22
C ASN A 102 3.72 3.54 12.97
N PHE A 103 3.99 4.84 12.81
CA PHE A 103 4.70 5.39 11.65
C PHE A 103 6.22 5.35 11.84
N GLN A 104 6.96 4.83 10.85
CA GLN A 104 8.42 4.70 10.85
C GLN A 104 9.02 5.17 9.53
N LEU A 105 10.16 5.88 9.63
CA LEU A 105 10.96 6.27 8.48
C LEU A 105 11.77 5.05 8.03
N GLN A 106 11.45 4.52 6.85
CA GLN A 106 12.09 3.32 6.30
C GLN A 106 12.13 3.38 4.77
N ASP A 107 13.26 3.00 4.19
CA ASP A 107 13.39 2.81 2.75
C ASP A 107 13.05 1.36 2.37
N ALA A 108 12.00 1.17 1.55
CA ALA A 108 11.56 -0.14 1.08
C ALA A 108 12.64 -0.93 0.32
N LEU A 109 13.65 -0.25 -0.22
CA LEU A 109 14.73 -0.89 -0.98
C LEU A 109 15.90 -1.33 -0.11
N SER A 110 16.02 -0.82 1.11
CA SER A 110 17.15 -1.07 2.01
C SER A 110 16.76 -1.69 3.36
N ILE A 111 15.55 -2.25 3.47
CA ILE A 111 15.06 -2.81 4.73
C ILE A 111 15.83 -4.09 5.07
N GLU A 112 16.54 -4.06 6.19
CA GLU A 112 16.99 -5.27 6.86
C GLU A 112 15.82 -5.98 7.52
N ALA A 113 15.86 -7.32 7.57
CA ALA A 113 14.81 -8.11 8.18
C ALA A 113 14.59 -7.66 9.64
N THR A 114 13.34 -7.41 10.01
CA THR A 114 12.95 -7.10 11.39
C THR A 114 12.49 -8.39 12.07
N ASP A 115 12.61 -8.47 13.40
CA ASP A 115 12.07 -9.59 14.18
C ASP A 115 10.52 -9.57 14.25
N ARG A 116 9.88 -8.58 13.65
CA ARG A 116 8.42 -8.48 13.59
C ARG A 116 7.86 -9.39 12.52
N CYS A 117 6.78 -10.08 12.86
CA CYS A 117 6.00 -10.89 11.93
C CYS A 117 4.70 -10.16 11.58
N TRP A 118 4.35 -10.18 10.29
CA TRP A 118 3.17 -9.52 9.75
C TRP A 118 2.17 -10.55 9.25
N ASP A 119 0.90 -10.33 9.50
CA ASP A 119 -0.18 -11.13 8.89
C ASP A 119 -0.56 -10.57 7.53
N ILE A 120 -0.45 -9.25 7.39
CA ILE A 120 -0.74 -8.53 6.14
C ILE A 120 0.38 -7.53 5.87
N ILE A 121 0.90 -7.57 4.64
CA ILE A 121 1.71 -6.48 4.07
C ILE A 121 0.93 -5.91 2.89
N VAL A 122 0.73 -4.59 2.87
CA VAL A 122 0.08 -3.89 1.77
C VAL A 122 0.98 -2.78 1.25
N SER A 123 0.94 -2.52 -0.04
CA SER A 123 1.66 -1.39 -0.64
C SER A 123 1.01 -0.93 -1.94
N ASN A 124 0.96 0.39 -2.11
CA ASN A 124 0.82 1.05 -3.41
C ASN A 124 2.16 1.75 -3.71
N PRO A 125 3.19 1.02 -4.16
CA PRO A 125 4.52 1.57 -4.36
C PRO A 125 4.59 2.36 -5.67
N PRO A 126 5.63 3.18 -5.89
CA PRO A 126 5.89 3.78 -7.20
C PRO A 126 5.99 2.71 -8.29
N TYR A 127 5.29 2.90 -9.40
CA TYR A 127 5.20 1.89 -10.46
C TYR A 127 5.14 2.43 -11.88
N ILE A 128 5.20 3.74 -12.09
CA ILE A 128 5.15 4.36 -13.42
C ILE A 128 6.57 4.42 -13.95
N CYS A 129 6.81 3.82 -15.12
CA CYS A 129 8.09 3.97 -15.79
C CYS A 129 8.25 5.38 -16.35
N GLU A 130 9.47 5.93 -16.32
CA GLU A 130 9.75 7.27 -16.86
C GLU A 130 9.28 7.45 -18.32
N LYS A 131 9.33 6.39 -19.14
CA LYS A 131 8.81 6.40 -20.53
C LYS A 131 7.30 6.60 -20.64
N GLU A 132 6.55 6.43 -19.55
CA GLU A 132 5.10 6.61 -19.48
C GLU A 132 4.72 8.08 -19.20
N CYS A 133 5.68 8.95 -18.85
CA CYS A 133 5.45 10.37 -18.50
C CYS A 133 4.69 11.14 -19.57
N GLU A 134 4.98 10.87 -20.86
CA GLU A 134 4.36 11.59 -21.99
C GLU A 134 2.83 11.39 -22.07
N ALA A 135 2.34 10.28 -21.52
CA ALA A 135 0.90 9.95 -21.48
C ALA A 135 0.18 10.48 -20.24
N MET A 136 0.92 11.09 -19.30
CA MET A 136 0.36 11.54 -18.02
C MET A 136 -0.18 12.97 -18.11
N ALA A 137 -1.15 13.26 -17.24
CA ALA A 137 -1.67 14.61 -17.11
C ALA A 137 -0.59 15.54 -16.53
N GLU A 138 -0.45 16.73 -17.12
CA GLU A 138 0.58 17.71 -16.77
C GLU A 138 0.54 18.12 -15.27
N ASN A 139 -0.66 18.23 -14.70
CA ASN A 139 -0.85 18.58 -13.28
C ASN A 139 -0.29 17.52 -12.33
N VAL A 140 -0.27 16.24 -12.70
CA VAL A 140 0.34 15.17 -11.90
C VAL A 140 1.86 15.32 -11.92
N LEU A 141 2.44 15.53 -13.12
CA LEU A 141 3.88 15.70 -13.31
C LEU A 141 4.45 16.92 -12.57
N GLN A 142 3.67 18.01 -12.48
CA GLN A 142 4.14 19.28 -11.90
C GLN A 142 4.01 19.33 -10.37
N HIS A 143 3.10 18.56 -9.76
CA HIS A 143 2.71 18.79 -8.36
C HIS A 143 2.87 17.56 -7.46
N GLU A 144 2.86 16.36 -8.02
CA GLU A 144 3.01 15.15 -7.20
C GLU A 144 4.49 14.73 -7.10
N PRO A 145 4.92 14.17 -5.96
CA PRO A 145 6.34 13.85 -5.76
C PRO A 145 6.80 12.74 -6.72
N HIS A 146 7.84 13.00 -7.50
CA HIS A 146 8.41 12.04 -8.44
C HIS A 146 8.80 10.71 -7.77
N THR A 147 9.28 10.76 -6.53
CA THR A 147 9.63 9.58 -5.75
C THR A 147 8.45 8.69 -5.40
N ALA A 148 7.22 9.22 -5.40
CA ALA A 148 6.00 8.47 -5.16
C ALA A 148 5.38 7.90 -6.45
N LEU A 149 5.87 8.31 -7.64
CA LEU A 149 5.29 7.93 -8.93
C LEU A 149 6.20 7.01 -9.74
N PHE A 150 7.50 7.35 -9.84
CA PHE A 150 8.34 6.82 -10.90
C PHE A 150 9.31 5.72 -10.47
N VAL A 151 9.52 4.80 -11.41
CA VAL A 151 10.57 3.78 -11.36
C VAL A 151 11.41 3.85 -12.64
N PRO A 152 12.70 3.43 -12.60
CA PRO A 152 13.53 3.31 -13.78
C PRO A 152 12.90 2.39 -14.84
N ASN A 153 13.11 2.73 -16.12
CA ASN A 153 12.58 1.96 -17.24
C ASN A 153 13.11 0.52 -17.31
N ASP A 154 14.32 0.29 -16.82
CA ASP A 154 15.01 -1.00 -16.82
C ASP A 154 14.70 -1.86 -15.59
N ASP A 155 14.04 -1.30 -14.56
CA ASP A 155 13.65 -2.05 -13.36
C ASP A 155 12.25 -1.67 -12.86
N PRO A 156 11.19 -1.94 -13.63
CA PRO A 156 9.81 -1.59 -13.27
C PRO A 156 9.27 -2.38 -12.07
N LEU A 157 9.92 -3.47 -11.68
CA LEU A 157 9.49 -4.32 -10.58
C LEU A 157 10.27 -4.10 -9.28
N ARG A 158 11.16 -3.12 -9.20
CA ARG A 158 12.12 -2.94 -8.10
C ARG A 158 11.46 -2.93 -6.72
N PHE A 159 10.40 -2.14 -6.53
CA PHE A 159 9.70 -2.05 -5.25
C PHE A 159 8.92 -3.32 -4.94
N TYR A 160 8.21 -3.88 -5.92
CA TYR A 160 7.49 -5.15 -5.73
C TYR A 160 8.43 -6.27 -5.32
N THR A 161 9.60 -6.37 -5.97
CA THR A 161 10.62 -7.38 -5.66
C THR A 161 11.20 -7.18 -4.26
N ALA A 162 11.52 -5.95 -3.88
CA ALA A 162 12.06 -5.65 -2.56
C ALA A 162 11.05 -5.96 -1.45
N ILE A 163 9.81 -5.51 -1.59
CA ILE A 163 8.73 -5.73 -0.62
C ILE A 163 8.37 -7.22 -0.54
N ALA A 164 8.30 -7.93 -1.66
CA ALA A 164 8.05 -9.37 -1.65
C ALA A 164 9.18 -10.17 -0.98
N LYS A 165 10.44 -9.78 -1.18
CA LYS A 165 11.58 -10.38 -0.46
C LYS A 165 11.54 -10.11 1.05
N LEU A 166 11.15 -8.91 1.45
CA LEU A 166 10.89 -8.58 2.86
C LEU A 166 9.76 -9.45 3.41
N GLY A 167 8.61 -9.50 2.71
CA GLY A 167 7.47 -10.32 3.11
C GLY A 167 7.83 -11.78 3.29
N LYS A 168 8.68 -12.33 2.43
CA LYS A 168 9.19 -13.71 2.58
C LYS A 168 9.92 -13.96 3.91
N LYS A 169 10.50 -12.94 4.51
CA LYS A 169 11.23 -13.03 5.78
C LYS A 169 10.37 -12.69 6.99
N THR A 170 9.31 -11.90 6.80
CA THR A 170 8.58 -11.26 7.90
C THR A 170 7.07 -11.55 7.92
N LEU A 171 6.50 -12.14 6.87
CA LEU A 171 5.13 -12.62 6.92
C LEU A 171 5.04 -13.85 7.79
N THR A 172 3.98 -13.93 8.57
CA THR A 172 3.59 -15.16 9.28
C THR A 172 3.25 -16.27 8.27
N LYS A 173 3.25 -17.52 8.72
CA LYS A 173 2.75 -18.62 7.90
C LYS A 173 1.26 -18.40 7.59
N GLY A 174 0.90 -18.40 6.32
CA GLY A 174 -0.43 -18.02 5.83
C GLY A 174 -0.64 -16.51 5.70
N GLY A 175 0.36 -15.70 6.01
CA GLY A 175 0.35 -14.25 5.84
C GLY A 175 0.24 -13.84 4.38
N THR A 176 -0.31 -12.66 4.13
CA THR A 176 -0.75 -12.23 2.81
C THR A 176 -0.13 -10.89 2.41
N LEU A 177 0.31 -10.82 1.17
CA LEU A 177 0.84 -9.62 0.52
C LEU A 177 -0.18 -9.07 -0.47
N TYR A 178 -0.45 -7.76 -0.40
CA TYR A 178 -1.34 -7.04 -1.30
C TYR A 178 -0.59 -5.91 -2.00
N PHE A 179 -0.76 -5.81 -3.31
CA PHE A 179 -0.20 -4.72 -4.11
C PHE A 179 -1.26 -4.04 -4.99
N GLU A 180 -1.20 -2.71 -5.05
CA GLU A 180 -1.61 -2.00 -6.25
C GLU A 180 -0.46 -2.03 -7.26
N THR A 181 -0.78 -2.24 -8.54
CA THR A 181 0.24 -2.45 -9.58
C THR A 181 -0.04 -1.64 -10.83
N ASN A 182 1.02 -1.36 -11.59
CA ASN A 182 0.85 -0.93 -12.97
C ASN A 182 0.23 -2.07 -13.80
N PRO A 183 -0.93 -1.85 -14.46
CA PRO A 183 -1.58 -2.88 -15.28
C PRO A 183 -0.69 -3.45 -16.39
N LEU A 184 0.30 -2.67 -16.85
CA LEU A 184 1.23 -3.11 -17.90
C LEU A 184 2.17 -4.24 -17.43
N TYR A 185 2.49 -4.29 -16.14
CA TYR A 185 3.47 -5.22 -15.56
C TYR A 185 2.88 -6.26 -14.61
N ILE A 186 1.55 -6.37 -14.53
CA ILE A 186 0.90 -7.26 -13.55
C ILE A 186 1.24 -8.74 -13.76
N LYS A 187 1.48 -9.16 -15.01
CA LYS A 187 1.88 -10.53 -15.34
C LYS A 187 3.29 -10.84 -14.85
N GLU A 188 4.19 -9.88 -15.00
CA GLU A 188 5.56 -9.94 -14.53
C GLU A 188 5.60 -9.95 -12.99
N VAL A 189 4.80 -9.10 -12.33
CA VAL A 189 4.64 -9.13 -10.86
C VAL A 189 4.14 -10.50 -10.40
N LYS A 190 3.14 -11.08 -11.06
CA LYS A 190 2.64 -12.42 -10.73
C LYS A 190 3.71 -13.49 -10.89
N THR A 191 4.52 -13.42 -11.94
CA THR A 191 5.61 -14.36 -12.19
C THR A 191 6.68 -14.22 -11.10
N MET A 192 7.13 -13.00 -10.82
CA MET A 192 8.09 -12.68 -9.76
C MET A 192 7.66 -13.23 -8.39
N LEU A 193 6.38 -13.04 -8.03
CA LEU A 193 5.84 -13.58 -6.77
C LEU A 193 5.88 -15.11 -6.72
N LYS A 194 5.54 -15.79 -7.82
CA LYS A 194 5.66 -17.27 -7.91
C LYS A 194 7.11 -17.73 -7.73
N ASP A 195 8.05 -17.06 -8.40
CA ASP A 195 9.49 -17.40 -8.34
C ASP A 195 10.05 -17.19 -6.93
N LEU A 196 9.50 -16.24 -6.17
CA LEU A 196 9.80 -16.04 -4.75
C LEU A 196 9.11 -17.04 -3.81
N GLY A 197 8.24 -17.90 -4.32
CA GLY A 197 7.57 -18.96 -3.55
C GLY A 197 6.22 -18.55 -2.95
N TYR A 198 5.65 -17.43 -3.37
CA TYR A 198 4.27 -17.08 -3.01
C TYR A 198 3.28 -17.97 -3.75
N THR A 199 2.17 -18.27 -3.09
CA THR A 199 1.11 -19.16 -3.57
C THR A 199 -0.24 -18.43 -3.56
N MET A 200 -1.31 -19.09 -4.00
CA MET A 200 -2.69 -18.55 -3.99
C MET A 200 -2.79 -17.15 -4.60
N ILE A 201 -2.02 -16.88 -5.67
CA ILE A 201 -1.93 -15.56 -6.27
C ILE A 201 -3.23 -15.25 -7.02
N GLN A 202 -3.92 -14.21 -6.56
CA GLN A 202 -5.16 -13.71 -7.13
C GLN A 202 -4.93 -12.32 -7.72
N LEU A 203 -5.68 -12.02 -8.80
CA LEU A 203 -5.66 -10.71 -9.44
C LEU A 203 -7.08 -10.13 -9.41
N ARG A 204 -7.20 -8.82 -9.12
CA ARG A 204 -8.47 -8.09 -9.26
C ARG A 204 -8.33 -6.92 -10.22
N LYS A 205 -9.44 -6.55 -10.84
CA LYS A 205 -9.56 -5.41 -11.73
C LYS A 205 -10.06 -4.18 -10.96
N ASP A 206 -9.69 -3.01 -11.47
CA ASP A 206 -10.25 -1.74 -11.05
C ASP A 206 -11.62 -1.47 -11.72
N GLN A 207 -12.22 -0.32 -11.42
CA GLN A 207 -13.49 0.12 -11.99
C GLN A 207 -13.47 0.36 -13.51
N TYR A 208 -12.27 0.39 -14.10
CA TYR A 208 -12.06 0.54 -15.56
C TYR A 208 -11.73 -0.80 -16.24
N ASP A 209 -11.98 -1.93 -15.57
CA ASP A 209 -11.73 -3.30 -16.06
C ASP A 209 -10.24 -3.62 -16.29
N LYS A 210 -9.31 -2.81 -15.71
CA LYS A 210 -7.87 -3.05 -15.78
C LYS A 210 -7.41 -3.89 -14.59
N GLN A 211 -6.66 -4.94 -14.85
CA GLN A 211 -6.02 -5.72 -13.78
C GLN A 211 -5.01 -4.82 -13.05
N ARG A 212 -5.29 -4.49 -11.78
CA ARG A 212 -4.52 -3.51 -11.01
C ARG A 212 -4.08 -4.04 -9.66
N PHE A 213 -4.72 -5.05 -9.13
CA PHE A 213 -4.43 -5.52 -7.78
C PHE A 213 -3.96 -6.95 -7.77
N VAL A 214 -3.00 -7.24 -6.91
CA VAL A 214 -2.44 -8.57 -6.68
C VAL A 214 -2.52 -8.89 -5.20
N LYS A 215 -3.00 -10.11 -4.90
CA LYS A 215 -2.93 -10.73 -3.59
C LYS A 215 -2.10 -12.00 -3.71
N ALA A 216 -1.20 -12.26 -2.77
CA ALA A 216 -0.37 -13.46 -2.74
C ALA A 216 -0.14 -13.92 -1.30
N THR A 217 -0.20 -15.23 -1.05
CA THR A 217 -0.07 -15.81 0.30
C THR A 217 1.25 -16.56 0.43
N LEU A 218 1.89 -16.47 1.59
CA LEU A 218 3.08 -17.24 1.96
C LEU A 218 2.65 -18.44 2.83
N LEU A 219 2.82 -19.69 2.33
CA LEU A 219 2.46 -20.93 3.05
C LEU A 219 3.61 -21.51 3.88
#